data_b03a0f2c2613a77ee9e5877b12f445e2
#
_entry.id   b03a0f2c2613a77ee9e5877b12f445e2
#
_cell.length_a   1.000
_cell.length_b   1.000
_cell.length_c   1.000
_cell.angle_alpha   90.00
_cell.angle_beta   90.00
_cell.angle_gamma   90.00
#
_symmetry.space_group_name_H-M   'P 1'
#
loop_
_entity.id
_entity.type
_entity.pdbx_description
1 polymer ?
#
loop_
_entity_poly.entity_id
_entity_poly.type
_entity_poly.pdbx_seq_one_letter_code
_entity_poly.pdbx_strand_id
1 'polypeptide(L)'
;MNTDKQYNPIELSKEYLKKSTLDNQVSIEQGFNVELYEVSNNLAFIKNFGNIAVFKNDTTGLLIDTGMGVSSLQVVEKLKEWGISNIEYVIYTHGHVDHVTGTEYISNAFEGTTKVIAHENVTKRFDRYKKTIGYNGIINQRQFGLPSPVFPNDFTYPDITSVSYTHLTLPTKA
;
A
#
# COMPACT_ATOMS: atom_id res chain seq x y z
N MET A 1 -23.84 9.96 -14.48
CA MET A 1 -22.55 9.35 -14.76
C MET A 1 -22.67 7.90 -14.33
N ASN A 2 -22.43 6.96 -15.24
CA ASN A 2 -22.68 5.54 -15.00
C ASN A 2 -21.59 4.97 -14.06
N THR A 3 -21.98 4.66 -12.83
CA THR A 3 -21.11 4.23 -11.73
C THR A 3 -20.90 2.71 -11.66
N ASP A 4 -21.37 1.94 -12.66
CA ASP A 4 -21.46 0.47 -12.56
C ASP A 4 -20.48 -0.31 -13.47
N LYS A 5 -19.37 0.28 -13.88
CA LYS A 5 -18.29 -0.51 -14.48
C LYS A 5 -17.24 -0.83 -13.41
N GLN A 6 -17.44 -1.92 -12.71
CA GLN A 6 -16.37 -2.57 -11.95
C GLN A 6 -15.31 -3.05 -12.96
N TYR A 7 -14.24 -2.26 -13.12
CA TYR A 7 -13.14 -2.62 -14.01
C TYR A 7 -12.29 -3.70 -13.34
N ASN A 8 -12.25 -4.87 -13.92
CA ASN A 8 -11.27 -5.89 -13.58
C ASN A 8 -9.87 -5.31 -13.84
N PRO A 9 -8.92 -5.35 -12.89
CA PRO A 9 -7.57 -4.79 -13.06
C PRO A 9 -6.82 -5.31 -14.28
N ILE A 10 -7.06 -6.57 -14.65
CA ILE A 10 -6.45 -7.21 -15.83
C ILE A 10 -6.99 -6.57 -17.12
N GLU A 11 -8.30 -6.35 -17.21
CA GLU A 11 -8.91 -5.73 -18.38
C GLU A 11 -8.48 -4.25 -18.50
N LEU A 12 -8.42 -3.54 -17.38
CA LEU A 12 -7.93 -2.18 -17.33
C LEU A 12 -6.46 -2.08 -17.82
N SER A 13 -5.60 -2.99 -17.35
CA SER A 13 -4.21 -3.08 -17.81
C SER A 13 -4.10 -3.35 -19.31
N LYS A 14 -4.92 -4.26 -19.84
CA LYS A 14 -4.97 -4.55 -21.27
C LYS A 14 -5.43 -3.33 -22.09
N GLU A 15 -6.38 -2.56 -21.57
CA GLU A 15 -6.87 -1.35 -22.21
C GLU A 15 -5.78 -0.29 -22.28
N TYR A 16 -5.06 -0.03 -21.19
CA TYR A 16 -3.94 0.91 -21.15
C TYR A 16 -2.80 0.50 -22.08
N LEU A 17 -2.45 -0.80 -22.12
CA LEU A 17 -1.43 -1.32 -23.03
C LEU A 17 -1.82 -1.14 -24.50
N LYS A 18 -3.10 -1.32 -24.85
CA LYS A 18 -3.58 -1.13 -26.22
C LYS A 18 -3.57 0.34 -26.66
N LYS A 19 -3.89 1.25 -25.74
CA LYS A 19 -3.96 2.68 -26.05
C LYS A 19 -2.60 3.31 -26.30
N SER A 20 -1.50 2.66 -25.84
CA SER A 20 -0.10 3.13 -26.05
C SER A 20 0.10 4.63 -25.76
N THR A 21 -0.75 5.23 -24.96
CA THR A 21 -0.80 6.66 -24.75
C THR A 21 -0.25 7.01 -23.39
N LEU A 22 0.98 7.49 -23.39
CA LEU A 22 1.54 8.28 -22.31
C LEU A 22 0.73 9.57 -22.04
N ASP A 23 -0.21 9.91 -22.93
CA ASP A 23 -1.03 11.11 -22.86
C ASP A 23 -2.18 11.04 -21.84
N ASN A 24 -2.55 9.84 -21.40
CA ASN A 24 -3.43 9.70 -20.27
C ASN A 24 -2.57 9.47 -19.01
N GLN A 25 -1.82 10.47 -18.63
CA GLN A 25 -1.36 10.53 -17.24
C GLN A 25 -2.60 10.38 -16.37
N VAL A 26 -2.69 9.23 -15.70
CA VAL A 26 -3.61 9.06 -14.58
C VAL A 26 -3.36 10.27 -13.71
N SER A 27 -4.29 11.19 -13.63
CA SER A 27 -4.09 12.38 -12.81
C SER A 27 -3.77 11.91 -11.40
N ILE A 28 -2.98 12.67 -10.66
CA ILE A 28 -2.68 12.36 -9.24
C ILE A 28 -3.99 12.12 -8.48
N GLU A 29 -5.06 12.87 -8.81
CA GLU A 29 -6.41 12.68 -8.27
C GLU A 29 -6.98 11.29 -8.53
N GLN A 30 -6.76 10.71 -9.71
CA GLN A 30 -7.19 9.33 -10.00
C GLN A 30 -6.37 8.30 -9.23
N GLY A 31 -5.12 8.60 -8.88
CA GLY A 31 -4.29 7.76 -8.01
C GLY A 31 -4.82 7.65 -6.58
N PHE A 32 -5.58 8.64 -6.10
CA PHE A 32 -6.20 8.63 -4.76
C PHE A 32 -7.64 8.12 -4.76
N ASN A 33 -8.20 7.72 -5.90
CA ASN A 33 -9.49 7.05 -5.95
C ASN A 33 -9.31 5.57 -5.59
N VAL A 34 -9.64 5.24 -4.35
CA VAL A 34 -9.45 3.89 -3.78
C VAL A 34 -10.59 2.99 -4.21
N GLU A 35 -10.25 1.93 -4.92
CA GLU A 35 -11.19 0.90 -5.38
C GLU A 35 -10.64 -0.49 -5.06
N LEU A 36 -11.49 -1.38 -4.54
CA LEU A 36 -11.15 -2.77 -4.28
C LEU A 36 -11.68 -3.65 -5.41
N TYR A 37 -10.81 -4.48 -5.95
CA TYR A 37 -11.12 -5.47 -6.97
C TYR A 37 -10.85 -6.87 -6.43
N GLU A 38 -11.89 -7.68 -6.31
CA GLU A 38 -11.76 -9.07 -5.93
C GLU A 38 -11.17 -9.88 -7.08
N VAL A 39 -10.03 -10.52 -6.83
CA VAL A 39 -9.34 -11.39 -7.79
C VAL A 39 -9.80 -12.82 -7.60
N SER A 40 -10.02 -13.23 -6.36
CA SER A 40 -10.61 -14.51 -5.94
C SER A 40 -11.22 -14.34 -4.55
N ASN A 41 -11.88 -15.37 -4.04
CA ASN A 41 -12.52 -15.34 -2.71
C ASN A 41 -11.58 -14.90 -1.57
N ASN A 42 -10.27 -15.10 -1.72
CA ASN A 42 -9.27 -14.79 -0.68
C ASN A 42 -8.18 -13.81 -1.14
N LEU A 43 -8.28 -13.25 -2.33
CA LEU A 43 -7.31 -12.30 -2.85
C LEU A 43 -8.03 -11.10 -3.46
N ALA A 44 -7.71 -9.92 -2.99
CA ALA A 44 -8.15 -8.67 -3.57
C ALA A 44 -6.96 -7.77 -3.89
N PHE A 45 -7.20 -6.86 -4.81
CA PHE A 45 -6.31 -5.78 -5.19
C PHE A 45 -6.99 -4.45 -4.88
N ILE A 46 -6.33 -3.58 -4.14
CA ILE A 46 -6.82 -2.22 -3.90
C ILE A 46 -5.98 -1.27 -4.75
N LYS A 47 -6.67 -0.63 -5.70
CA LYS A 47 -6.10 0.46 -6.47
C LYS A 47 -5.90 1.67 -5.56
N ASN A 48 -4.70 2.21 -5.55
CA ASN A 48 -4.30 3.39 -4.81
C ASN A 48 -3.08 4.00 -5.50
N PHE A 49 -2.58 5.14 -5.06
CA PHE A 49 -1.33 5.70 -5.57
C PHE A 49 -0.17 4.70 -5.40
N GLY A 50 0.00 4.12 -4.22
CA GLY A 50 0.71 2.87 -4.01
C GLY A 50 -0.30 1.73 -3.86
N ASN A 51 -0.36 0.81 -4.80
CA ASN A 51 -1.33 -0.28 -4.81
C ASN A 51 -1.12 -1.25 -3.65
N ILE A 52 -2.19 -1.91 -3.21
CA ILE A 52 -2.19 -2.86 -2.10
C ILE A 52 -2.72 -4.19 -2.58
N ALA A 53 -2.01 -5.28 -2.29
CA ALA A 53 -2.59 -6.62 -2.41
C ALA A 53 -3.04 -7.11 -1.03
N VAL A 54 -4.22 -7.73 -0.98
CA VAL A 54 -4.82 -8.20 0.26
C VAL A 54 -5.13 -9.67 0.16
N PHE A 55 -4.55 -10.46 1.04
CA PHE A 55 -4.90 -11.87 1.23
C PHE A 55 -5.81 -11.99 2.44
N LYS A 56 -6.85 -12.84 2.32
CA LYS A 56 -7.83 -13.06 3.37
C LYS A 56 -7.93 -14.55 3.71
N ASN A 57 -7.91 -14.86 5.01
CA ASN A 57 -8.33 -16.14 5.54
C ASN A 57 -9.48 -15.89 6.52
N ASP A 58 -10.68 -16.33 6.17
CA ASP A 58 -11.93 -15.95 6.83
C ASP A 58 -12.07 -14.41 6.90
N THR A 59 -11.92 -13.82 8.07
CA THR A 59 -12.00 -12.37 8.30
C THR A 59 -10.65 -11.74 8.64
N THR A 60 -9.57 -12.53 8.62
CA THR A 60 -8.21 -12.04 8.92
C THR A 60 -7.46 -11.75 7.64
N GLY A 61 -6.91 -10.55 7.55
CA GLY A 61 -6.17 -10.06 6.41
C GLY A 61 -4.65 -10.08 6.61
N LEU A 62 -3.94 -10.27 5.50
CA LEU A 62 -2.52 -9.96 5.30
C LEU A 62 -2.44 -8.98 4.15
N LEU A 63 -1.78 -7.85 4.38
CA LEU A 63 -1.59 -6.82 3.37
C LEU A 63 -0.15 -6.82 2.82
N ILE A 64 -0.03 -6.67 1.52
CA ILE A 64 1.24 -6.32 0.88
C ILE A 64 1.15 -4.84 0.53
N ASP A 65 1.95 -4.03 1.24
CA ASP A 65 1.89 -2.57 1.30
C ASP A 65 0.59 -2.01 1.90
N THR A 66 0.53 -0.72 2.13
CA THR A 66 -0.59 -0.04 2.81
C THR A 66 -1.05 1.24 2.11
N GLY A 67 -0.40 1.59 1.01
CA GLY A 67 -0.69 2.83 0.31
C GLY A 67 -0.23 4.09 1.07
N MET A 68 -0.72 5.23 0.63
CA MET A 68 -0.47 6.51 1.28
C MET A 68 -1.41 6.76 2.45
N GLY A 69 -0.90 7.39 3.51
CA GLY A 69 -1.66 7.75 4.70
C GLY A 69 -2.91 8.57 4.43
N VAL A 70 -2.88 9.47 3.45
CA VAL A 70 -4.03 10.32 3.08
C VAL A 70 -5.24 9.55 2.55
N SER A 71 -5.05 8.35 2.04
CA SER A 71 -6.12 7.47 1.52
C SER A 71 -6.50 6.34 2.47
N SER A 72 -5.89 6.27 3.65
CA SER A 72 -6.05 5.14 4.57
C SER A 72 -7.48 4.92 5.06
N LEU A 73 -8.27 5.98 5.25
CA LEU A 73 -9.68 5.85 5.63
C LEU A 73 -10.48 5.09 4.58
N GLN A 74 -10.30 5.43 3.31
CA GLN A 74 -10.97 4.74 2.20
C GLN A 74 -10.50 3.28 2.08
N VAL A 75 -9.20 3.03 2.29
CA VAL A 75 -8.65 1.66 2.32
C VAL A 75 -9.31 0.85 3.43
N VAL A 76 -9.43 1.40 4.65
CA VAL A 76 -10.09 0.74 5.78
C VAL A 76 -11.55 0.42 5.47
N GLU A 77 -12.29 1.36 4.88
CA GLU A 77 -13.68 1.13 4.46
C GLU A 77 -13.77 -0.04 3.48
N LYS A 78 -12.94 -0.05 2.45
CA LYS A 78 -12.92 -1.14 1.45
C LYS A 78 -12.54 -2.49 2.04
N LEU A 79 -11.60 -2.54 2.98
CA LEU A 79 -11.24 -3.77 3.69
C LEU A 79 -12.41 -4.30 4.53
N LYS A 80 -13.10 -3.43 5.27
CA LYS A 80 -14.27 -3.79 6.07
C LYS A 80 -15.45 -4.24 5.19
N GLU A 81 -15.73 -3.54 4.10
CA GLU A 81 -16.73 -3.94 3.11
C GLU A 81 -16.44 -5.34 2.54
N TRP A 82 -15.17 -5.68 2.33
CA TRP A 82 -14.74 -7.00 1.85
C TRP A 82 -14.73 -8.08 2.94
N GLY A 83 -15.12 -7.74 4.18
CA GLY A 83 -15.28 -8.67 5.30
C GLY A 83 -14.02 -8.89 6.11
N ILE A 84 -13.04 -7.99 6.06
CA ILE A 84 -11.87 -8.02 6.96
C ILE A 84 -12.27 -7.41 8.31
N SER A 85 -12.00 -8.13 9.40
CA SER A 85 -12.20 -7.66 10.78
C SER A 85 -10.89 -7.54 11.56
N ASN A 86 -9.82 -8.18 11.10
CA ASN A 86 -8.50 -8.16 11.71
C ASN A 86 -7.41 -8.12 10.63
N ILE A 87 -6.32 -7.39 10.88
CA ILE A 87 -5.10 -7.42 10.07
C ILE A 87 -3.98 -8.00 10.91
N GLU A 88 -3.54 -9.21 10.56
CA GLU A 88 -2.47 -9.89 11.29
C GLU A 88 -1.08 -9.44 10.85
N TYR A 89 -0.89 -9.30 9.55
CA TYR A 89 0.39 -8.92 8.97
C TYR A 89 0.27 -7.83 7.91
N VAL A 90 1.26 -6.94 7.90
CA VAL A 90 1.58 -6.05 6.80
C VAL A 90 3.00 -6.38 6.32
N ILE A 91 3.18 -6.58 5.02
CA ILE A 91 4.50 -6.81 4.40
C ILE A 91 4.82 -5.63 3.51
N TYR A 92 5.92 -4.94 3.77
CA TYR A 92 6.39 -3.88 2.88
C TYR A 92 7.21 -4.47 1.75
N THR A 93 6.84 -4.14 0.52
CA THR A 93 7.67 -4.45 -0.66
C THR A 93 8.95 -3.63 -0.64
N HIS A 94 8.82 -2.36 -0.25
CA HIS A 94 9.94 -1.43 -0.09
C HIS A 94 9.53 -0.20 0.74
N GLY A 95 10.49 0.65 1.08
CA GLY A 95 10.27 1.78 2.01
C GLY A 95 9.90 3.11 1.34
N HIS A 96 9.16 3.15 0.22
CA HIS A 96 8.61 4.39 -0.31
C HIS A 96 7.34 4.80 0.44
N VAL A 97 7.12 6.10 0.55
CA VAL A 97 6.05 6.70 1.36
C VAL A 97 4.64 6.28 0.92
N ASP A 98 4.45 6.08 -0.37
CA ASP A 98 3.20 5.66 -0.98
C ASP A 98 2.88 4.16 -0.77
N HIS A 99 3.79 3.40 -0.16
CA HIS A 99 3.62 1.99 0.17
C HIS A 99 3.48 1.72 1.67
N VAL A 100 3.95 2.63 2.52
CA VAL A 100 4.12 2.34 3.95
C VAL A 100 3.36 3.27 4.88
N THR A 101 2.98 4.48 4.44
CA THR A 101 2.45 5.50 5.35
C THR A 101 1.00 5.28 5.76
N GLY A 102 0.28 4.33 5.14
CA GLY A 102 -1.04 3.91 5.57
C GLY A 102 -1.05 2.99 6.78
N THR A 103 0.09 2.41 7.17
CA THR A 103 0.15 1.30 8.13
C THR A 103 -0.43 1.64 9.49
N GLU A 104 -0.05 2.75 10.10
CA GLU A 104 -0.54 3.13 11.41
C GLU A 104 -2.06 3.31 11.44
N TYR A 105 -2.61 4.00 10.45
CA TYR A 105 -4.05 4.23 10.34
C TYR A 105 -4.83 2.94 10.14
N ILE A 106 -4.32 2.06 9.28
CA ILE A 106 -4.95 0.77 8.99
C ILE A 106 -4.88 -0.12 10.24
N SER A 107 -3.72 -0.26 10.87
CA SER A 107 -3.55 -1.10 12.05
C SER A 107 -4.46 -0.66 13.21
N ASN A 108 -4.61 0.64 13.42
CA ASN A 108 -5.45 1.18 14.49
C ASN A 108 -6.97 1.06 14.22
N ALA A 109 -7.36 0.80 12.98
CA ALA A 109 -8.77 0.69 12.59
C ALA A 109 -9.36 -0.71 12.73
N PHE A 110 -8.53 -1.70 13.01
CA PHE A 110 -8.90 -3.11 13.18
C PHE A 110 -8.56 -3.62 14.57
N GLU A 111 -9.22 -4.70 14.98
CA GLU A 111 -8.92 -5.37 16.24
C GLU A 111 -7.62 -6.17 16.16
N GLY A 112 -7.01 -6.42 17.32
CA GLY A 112 -5.80 -7.21 17.43
C GLY A 112 -4.51 -6.41 17.28
N THR A 113 -3.40 -7.13 17.08
CA THR A 113 -2.06 -6.55 16.92
C THR A 113 -1.54 -6.87 15.54
N THR A 114 -1.41 -5.87 14.71
CA THR A 114 -0.78 -6.00 13.39
C THR A 114 0.73 -6.05 13.52
N LYS A 115 1.38 -7.01 12.88
CA LYS A 115 2.84 -7.09 12.78
C LYS A 115 3.31 -6.68 11.40
N VAL A 116 4.36 -5.88 11.36
CA VAL A 116 4.97 -5.39 10.14
C VAL A 116 6.22 -6.20 9.81
N ILE A 117 6.28 -6.72 8.58
CA ILE A 117 7.43 -7.47 8.04
C ILE A 117 8.05 -6.68 6.91
N ALA A 118 9.36 -6.53 6.91
CA ALA A 118 10.06 -5.89 5.81
C ALA A 118 11.54 -6.33 5.72
N HIS A 119 12.18 -6.04 4.60
CA HIS A 119 13.63 -6.14 4.50
C HIS A 119 14.31 -5.10 5.40
N GLU A 120 15.44 -5.44 6.03
CA GLU A 120 16.18 -4.55 6.95
C GLU A 120 16.51 -3.17 6.37
N ASN A 121 16.68 -3.08 5.06
CA ASN A 121 16.99 -1.83 4.38
C ASN A 121 15.81 -0.83 4.36
N VAL A 122 14.59 -1.27 4.66
CA VAL A 122 13.42 -0.38 4.82
C VAL A 122 13.63 0.53 6.03
N THR A 123 14.12 -0.02 7.15
CA THR A 123 14.48 0.75 8.34
C THR A 123 15.51 1.85 8.02
N LYS A 124 16.58 1.48 7.31
CA LYS A 124 17.63 2.44 6.90
C LYS A 124 17.08 3.55 6.00
N ARG A 125 16.07 3.22 5.17
CA ARG A 125 15.40 4.22 4.34
C ARG A 125 14.56 5.19 5.15
N PHE A 126 13.82 4.72 6.15
CA PHE A 126 13.05 5.58 7.06
C PHE A 126 13.97 6.54 7.83
N ASP A 127 15.09 6.05 8.36
CA ASP A 127 16.09 6.87 9.03
C ASP A 127 16.67 7.95 8.11
N ARG A 128 16.91 7.60 6.83
CA ARG A 128 17.34 8.56 5.83
C ARG A 128 16.26 9.63 5.58
N TYR A 129 15.02 9.24 5.43
CA TYR A 129 13.91 10.17 5.20
C TYR A 129 13.76 11.18 6.34
N LYS A 130 13.83 10.72 7.59
CA LYS A 130 13.81 11.61 8.76
C LYS A 130 14.94 12.64 8.74
N LYS A 131 16.13 12.25 8.29
CA LYS A 131 17.29 13.15 8.16
C LYS A 131 17.20 14.14 7.00
N THR A 132 16.48 13.77 5.95
CA THR A 132 16.41 14.55 4.69
C THR A 132 15.01 15.09 4.39
N ILE A 133 14.16 15.19 5.39
CA ILE A 133 12.74 15.54 5.26
C ILE A 133 12.50 16.83 4.47
N GLY A 134 13.25 17.90 4.78
CA GLY A 134 13.13 19.17 4.08
C GLY A 134 13.50 19.08 2.59
N TYR A 135 14.57 18.36 2.28
CA TYR A 135 14.98 18.12 0.90
C TYR A 135 13.94 17.30 0.13
N ASN A 136 13.45 16.20 0.72
CA ASN A 136 12.42 15.38 0.12
C ASN A 136 11.12 16.16 -0.09
N GLY A 137 10.74 17.04 0.84
CA GLY A 137 9.58 17.91 0.69
C GLY A 137 9.69 18.84 -0.52
N ILE A 138 10.85 19.44 -0.76
CA ILE A 138 11.10 20.30 -1.93
C ILE A 138 11.04 19.49 -3.22
N ILE A 139 11.59 18.28 -3.23
CA ILE A 139 11.52 17.38 -4.39
C ILE A 139 10.06 17.02 -4.70
N ASN A 140 9.29 16.61 -3.69
CA ASN A 140 7.86 16.27 -3.86
C ASN A 140 7.05 17.48 -4.35
N GLN A 141 7.29 18.66 -3.79
CA GLN A 141 6.62 19.88 -4.25
C GLN A 141 6.82 20.10 -5.75
N ARG A 142 8.05 19.97 -6.23
CA ARG A 142 8.38 20.14 -7.64
C ARG A 142 7.82 19.03 -8.53
N GLN A 143 7.93 17.79 -8.06
CA GLN A 143 7.51 16.61 -8.85
C GLN A 143 6.00 16.54 -9.02
N PHE A 144 5.25 16.88 -7.97
CA PHE A 144 3.79 16.74 -7.94
C PHE A 144 3.03 18.06 -8.00
N GLY A 145 3.73 19.19 -8.17
CA GLY A 145 3.09 20.51 -8.23
C GLY A 145 2.38 20.90 -6.93
N LEU A 146 2.89 20.47 -5.77
CA LEU A 146 2.26 20.74 -4.48
C LEU A 146 2.41 22.23 -4.10
N PRO A 147 1.43 22.80 -3.37
CA PRO A 147 1.45 24.21 -2.98
C PRO A 147 2.58 24.54 -2.00
N SER A 148 3.05 23.55 -1.24
CA SER A 148 4.14 23.69 -0.27
C SER A 148 4.95 22.41 -0.18
N PRO A 149 6.21 22.47 0.33
CA PRO A 149 7.01 21.29 0.61
C PRO A 149 6.34 20.41 1.67
N VAL A 150 5.98 19.19 1.32
CA VAL A 150 5.39 18.20 2.24
C VAL A 150 6.09 16.87 2.06
N PHE A 151 6.46 16.24 3.16
CA PHE A 151 6.97 14.89 3.21
C PHE A 151 6.61 14.22 4.55
N PRO A 152 6.19 12.95 4.58
CA PRO A 152 5.90 12.24 5.82
C PRO A 152 7.13 12.15 6.73
N ASN A 153 6.91 12.24 8.05
CA ASN A 153 7.94 12.13 9.06
C ASN A 153 7.80 10.91 9.97
N ASP A 154 6.59 10.37 10.03
CA ASP A 154 6.27 9.19 10.83
C ASP A 154 6.16 7.95 9.96
N PHE A 155 6.80 6.89 10.42
CA PHE A 155 6.85 5.60 9.77
C PHE A 155 6.68 4.51 10.80
N THR A 156 5.85 3.51 10.49
CA THR A 156 5.76 2.29 11.29
C THR A 156 6.92 1.38 10.92
N TYR A 157 7.86 1.23 11.86
CA TYR A 157 9.04 0.37 11.66
C TYR A 157 8.63 -1.10 11.67
N PRO A 158 9.35 -1.98 10.92
CA PRO A 158 9.08 -3.41 10.94
C PRO A 158 9.32 -4.04 12.31
N ASP A 159 8.40 -4.92 12.74
CA ASP A 159 8.58 -5.81 13.90
C ASP A 159 9.50 -6.97 13.56
N ILE A 160 9.43 -7.43 12.29
CA ILE A 160 10.19 -8.56 11.77
C ILE A 160 10.97 -8.11 10.55
N THR A 161 12.29 -8.29 10.57
CA THR A 161 13.13 -7.94 9.44
C THR A 161 13.69 -9.18 8.75
N SER A 162 13.74 -9.14 7.42
CA SER A 162 14.44 -10.11 6.60
C SER A 162 15.74 -9.53 6.03
N VAL A 163 16.67 -10.40 5.67
CA VAL A 163 17.90 -10.07 4.96
C VAL A 163 17.95 -10.81 3.63
N SER A 164 18.79 -10.36 2.70
CA SER A 164 18.83 -10.88 1.32
C SER A 164 19.07 -12.40 1.18
N TYR A 165 19.44 -13.09 2.26
CA TYR A 165 19.66 -14.54 2.31
C TYR A 165 18.69 -15.26 3.25
N THR A 166 17.61 -14.64 3.67
CA THR A 166 16.62 -15.30 4.52
C THR A 166 15.87 -16.31 3.66
N HIS A 167 16.24 -17.58 3.79
CA HIS A 167 15.38 -18.66 3.33
C HIS A 167 14.25 -18.80 4.35
N LEU A 168 13.02 -18.60 3.90
CA LEU A 168 11.86 -19.10 4.62
C LEU A 168 11.86 -20.61 4.50
N THR A 169 12.57 -21.28 5.39
CA THR A 169 12.44 -22.73 5.51
C THR A 169 11.08 -23.00 6.13
N LEU A 170 10.16 -23.52 5.34
CA LEU A 170 8.97 -24.15 5.88
C LEU A 170 9.43 -25.20 6.91
N PRO A 171 8.79 -25.26 8.09
CA PRO A 171 9.12 -26.29 9.07
C PRO A 171 8.90 -27.65 8.41
N THR A 172 9.98 -28.35 8.09
CA THR A 172 9.92 -29.77 7.71
C THR A 172 9.46 -30.52 8.95
N LYS A 173 8.24 -31.06 8.90
CA LYS A 173 7.85 -32.05 9.90
C LYS A 173 8.86 -33.20 9.82
N ALA A 174 9.61 -33.39 10.92
CA ALA A 174 10.34 -34.62 11.17
C ALA A 174 9.38 -35.76 11.44
#